data_51fd1b226ed3bbc000542d8ce8783ae3
#
_entry.id   51fd1b226ed3bbc000542d8ce8783ae3
#
_cell.length_a   1.000
_cell.length_b   1.000
_cell.length_c   1.000
_cell.angle_alpha   90.00
_cell.angle_beta   90.00
_cell.angle_gamma   90.00
#
_symmetry.space_group_name_H-M   'P 1'
#
loop_
_entity.id
_entity.type
_entity.pdbx_description
1 polymer ?
#
loop_
_entity_poly.entity_id
_entity_poly.type
_entity_poly.pdbx_seq_one_letter_code
_entity_poly.pdbx_strand_id
1 'polypeptide(L)'
;MFADRSDALADDAPHRGYGVAVTPGVSGPCALVTGYGPGNRLLVWRDGALRDVATPAVADEGRHAIGVVAADLDADGAEEFYVHNTESYRGQTRDTDLLLDPVDVLPDHEDVRWRDLFGLAINADRGNFRAGRSVAAIDRYGTGRYGVFVACYGVPSRFYELGDDGELSDMAEAVGLELDAGARSLYAGPLVSDRMDLFVGVERGPNRLFRNASGHFEEVAGAVGVDTPGTNARGVALADGDLAVGGWETPNRLFARSPPAARGAHPDGEVRPNDETHPDGDAHPDGGPGLARFADAAPPAFAAPTRIRTLVAADFDNDGREELFCNALGAPNRLFRKERAGWTALDPGDAAEPRGLGTGAAVADFDGDGALELLVVHGELAAQPLSLYAVDGAAENDWLRVRPTTQYGAPARGAAVTVETASWTRTKVVCAGSGYLCQMEPVAHFGLGDETPERVTVRWPDGREATMESPAARTEHDLPHPMAPRF
;
A
#
# COMPACT_ATOMS: atom_id res chain seq x y z
N MET A 1 -7.29 18.87 13.01
CA MET A 1 -6.28 18.98 11.96
C MET A 1 -6.93 19.11 10.59
N PHE A 2 -7.71 18.13 10.16
CA PHE A 2 -8.39 18.14 8.85
C PHE A 2 -9.61 19.05 8.79
N ALA A 3 -9.77 19.72 7.65
CA ALA A 3 -10.99 20.42 7.24
C ALA A 3 -11.72 19.61 6.16
N ASP A 4 -13.06 19.64 6.16
CA ASP A 4 -13.90 18.97 5.16
C ASP A 4 -13.78 19.70 3.80
N ARG A 5 -13.51 18.94 2.75
CA ARG A 5 -13.41 19.35 1.34
C ARG A 5 -14.38 18.55 0.46
N SER A 6 -15.36 17.89 1.05
CA SER A 6 -16.26 17.00 0.31
C SER A 6 -17.13 17.76 -0.71
N ASP A 7 -17.18 19.08 -0.67
CA ASP A 7 -17.75 19.93 -1.70
C ASP A 7 -16.98 19.91 -3.03
N ALA A 8 -15.71 19.45 -3.00
CA ALA A 8 -14.92 19.16 -4.19
C ALA A 8 -15.16 17.75 -4.78
N LEU A 9 -16.08 16.95 -4.21
CA LEU A 9 -16.59 15.74 -4.85
C LEU A 9 -17.78 16.13 -5.74
N ALA A 10 -17.70 15.93 -7.05
CA ALA A 10 -18.75 16.32 -7.98
C ALA A 10 -20.06 15.51 -7.80
N ASP A 11 -19.97 14.33 -7.17
CA ASP A 11 -21.12 13.47 -6.85
C ASP A 11 -21.06 13.09 -5.36
N ASP A 12 -22.05 13.56 -4.62
CA ASP A 12 -22.28 13.31 -3.20
C ASP A 12 -23.27 12.16 -2.93
N ALA A 13 -23.69 11.44 -3.97
CA ALA A 13 -24.63 10.35 -3.83
C ALA A 13 -24.06 9.25 -2.93
N PRO A 14 -24.90 8.70 -2.00
CA PRO A 14 -24.47 7.60 -1.15
C PRO A 14 -23.96 6.40 -1.98
N HIS A 15 -22.75 5.97 -1.68
CA HIS A 15 -22.09 4.86 -2.32
C HIS A 15 -21.80 3.76 -1.30
N ARG A 16 -21.89 2.50 -1.69
CA ARG A 16 -21.47 1.37 -0.86
C ARG A 16 -20.07 0.94 -1.28
N GLY A 17 -19.11 1.79 -0.91
CA GLY A 17 -17.72 1.61 -1.28
C GLY A 17 -16.92 0.75 -0.31
N TYR A 18 -15.78 0.24 -0.74
CA TYR A 18 -14.86 -0.53 0.09
C TYR A 18 -13.41 -0.10 -0.10
N GLY A 19 -12.78 -0.44 -1.20
CA GLY A 19 -11.37 -0.18 -1.49
C GLY A 19 -11.17 1.05 -2.36
N VAL A 20 -9.95 1.53 -2.39
CA VAL A 20 -9.52 2.60 -3.29
C VAL A 20 -8.06 2.41 -3.68
N ALA A 21 -7.75 2.53 -4.97
CA ALA A 21 -6.38 2.55 -5.48
C ALA A 21 -6.15 3.80 -6.32
N VAL A 22 -4.99 4.44 -6.11
CA VAL A 22 -4.58 5.62 -6.85
C VAL A 22 -3.45 5.26 -7.81
N THR A 23 -3.60 5.70 -9.06
CA THR A 23 -2.61 5.55 -10.14
C THR A 23 -2.39 6.89 -10.83
N PRO A 24 -1.28 7.10 -11.55
CA PRO A 24 -1.12 8.28 -12.37
C PRO A 24 -2.20 8.36 -13.45
N GLY A 25 -2.73 9.55 -13.63
CA GLY A 25 -3.59 9.90 -14.74
C GLY A 25 -2.91 10.90 -15.68
N VAL A 26 -3.57 11.28 -16.78
CA VAL A 26 -3.03 12.24 -17.74
C VAL A 26 -2.90 13.64 -17.14
N SER A 27 -3.82 14.02 -16.25
CA SER A 27 -3.88 15.39 -15.70
C SER A 27 -3.64 15.43 -14.19
N GLY A 28 -3.09 14.35 -13.61
CA GLY A 28 -2.91 14.18 -12.18
C GLY A 28 -3.30 12.77 -11.72
N PRO A 29 -3.34 12.50 -10.42
CA PRO A 29 -3.73 11.19 -9.90
C PRO A 29 -5.19 10.86 -10.25
N CYS A 30 -5.46 9.58 -10.52
CA CYS A 30 -6.81 9.07 -10.62
C CYS A 30 -7.06 7.96 -9.59
N ALA A 31 -8.26 7.92 -9.00
CA ALA A 31 -8.60 6.97 -7.95
C ALA A 31 -9.75 6.06 -8.38
N LEU A 32 -9.51 4.75 -8.42
CA LEU A 32 -10.56 3.76 -8.58
C LEU A 32 -11.11 3.38 -7.20
N VAL A 33 -12.39 3.70 -6.96
CA VAL A 33 -13.14 3.35 -5.76
C VAL A 33 -14.05 2.17 -6.07
N THR A 34 -13.92 1.08 -5.32
CA THR A 34 -14.72 -0.14 -5.54
C THR A 34 -16.14 0.00 -5.00
N GLY A 35 -17.11 -0.58 -5.70
CA GLY A 35 -18.54 -0.59 -5.36
C GLY A 35 -19.08 -1.99 -5.03
N TYR A 36 -19.77 -2.13 -3.90
CA TYR A 36 -20.40 -3.39 -3.50
C TYR A 36 -21.89 -3.40 -3.88
N GLY A 37 -22.16 -3.79 -5.11
CA GLY A 37 -23.50 -3.72 -5.72
C GLY A 37 -23.69 -2.50 -6.62
N PRO A 38 -23.47 -1.25 -6.15
CA PRO A 38 -23.26 -0.13 -7.06
C PRO A 38 -21.98 -0.33 -7.87
N GLY A 39 -21.90 0.31 -9.05
CA GLY A 39 -20.68 0.27 -9.87
C GLY A 39 -19.46 0.87 -9.19
N ASN A 40 -18.27 0.47 -9.64
CA ASN A 40 -17.04 1.13 -9.26
C ASN A 40 -17.03 2.57 -9.80
N ARG A 41 -16.29 3.47 -9.15
CA ARG A 41 -16.08 4.85 -9.60
C ARG A 41 -14.60 5.04 -9.97
N LEU A 42 -14.35 5.76 -11.06
CA LEU A 42 -13.01 6.22 -11.44
C LEU A 42 -12.96 7.73 -11.32
N LEU A 43 -12.35 8.22 -10.26
CA LEU A 43 -12.34 9.65 -9.91
C LEU A 43 -11.11 10.33 -10.48
N VAL A 44 -11.30 11.45 -11.17
CA VAL A 44 -10.24 12.33 -11.69
C VAL A 44 -10.52 13.77 -11.31
N TRP A 45 -9.45 14.54 -11.03
CA TRP A 45 -9.59 15.97 -10.72
C TRP A 45 -9.78 16.78 -11.99
N ARG A 46 -10.93 17.46 -12.11
CA ARG A 46 -11.27 18.34 -13.24
C ARG A 46 -12.13 19.51 -12.79
N ASP A 47 -11.83 20.70 -13.31
CA ASP A 47 -12.60 21.92 -13.02
C ASP A 47 -12.82 22.16 -11.52
N GLY A 48 -11.80 21.89 -10.71
CA GLY A 48 -11.84 22.10 -9.25
C GLY A 48 -12.64 21.04 -8.46
N ALA A 49 -12.89 19.85 -9.04
CA ALA A 49 -13.58 18.77 -8.35
C ALA A 49 -13.12 17.38 -8.84
N LEU A 50 -13.26 16.38 -7.97
CA LEU A 50 -13.15 14.95 -8.31
C LEU A 50 -14.44 14.51 -9.02
N ARG A 51 -14.32 14.07 -10.26
CA ARG A 51 -15.43 13.61 -11.12
C ARG A 51 -15.30 12.12 -11.41
N ASP A 52 -16.42 11.44 -11.38
CA ASP A 52 -16.49 10.04 -11.82
C ASP A 52 -16.52 9.97 -13.36
N VAL A 53 -15.53 9.28 -13.91
CA VAL A 53 -15.37 9.04 -15.35
C VAL A 53 -15.38 7.54 -15.69
N ALA A 54 -15.91 6.71 -14.79
CA ALA A 54 -15.95 5.26 -14.99
C ALA A 54 -16.75 4.89 -16.25
N THR A 55 -16.10 4.20 -17.18
CA THR A 55 -16.79 3.55 -18.29
C THR A 55 -17.59 2.33 -17.80
N PRO A 56 -18.53 1.78 -18.57
CA PRO A 56 -19.26 0.56 -18.18
C PRO A 56 -18.34 -0.61 -17.83
N ALA A 57 -17.19 -0.73 -18.49
CA ALA A 57 -16.20 -1.79 -18.19
C ALA A 57 -15.54 -1.61 -16.81
N VAL A 58 -15.27 -0.36 -16.41
CA VAL A 58 -14.70 -0.04 -15.09
C VAL A 58 -15.79 -0.10 -14.01
N ALA A 59 -16.97 0.45 -14.30
CA ALA A 59 -18.09 0.49 -13.36
C ALA A 59 -18.54 -0.93 -12.92
N ASP A 60 -18.54 -1.89 -13.84
CA ASP A 60 -18.86 -3.31 -13.55
C ASP A 60 -20.10 -3.45 -12.65
N GLU A 61 -21.19 -2.76 -13.02
CA GLU A 61 -22.40 -2.66 -12.23
C GLU A 61 -23.01 -4.02 -11.87
N GLY A 62 -23.47 -4.15 -10.63
CA GLY A 62 -24.13 -5.35 -10.12
C GLY A 62 -23.17 -6.40 -9.55
N ARG A 63 -21.85 -6.23 -9.68
CA ARG A 63 -20.88 -7.06 -8.97
C ARG A 63 -20.52 -6.48 -7.58
N HIS A 64 -19.68 -7.20 -6.87
CA HIS A 64 -19.40 -6.91 -5.46
C HIS A 64 -17.90 -6.69 -5.27
N ALA A 65 -17.40 -5.58 -5.84
CA ALA A 65 -16.01 -5.22 -5.74
C ALA A 65 -15.65 -4.74 -4.33
N ILE A 66 -14.51 -5.21 -3.80
CA ILE A 66 -14.03 -4.81 -2.48
C ILE A 66 -12.56 -4.40 -2.48
N GLY A 67 -11.65 -5.17 -3.05
CA GLY A 67 -10.22 -4.88 -3.10
C GLY A 67 -9.81 -4.35 -4.46
N VAL A 68 -8.83 -3.45 -4.51
CA VAL A 68 -8.27 -2.93 -5.75
C VAL A 68 -6.80 -2.61 -5.61
N VAL A 69 -6.04 -2.84 -6.67
CA VAL A 69 -4.63 -2.46 -6.80
C VAL A 69 -4.34 -2.09 -8.25
N ALA A 70 -3.42 -1.17 -8.45
CA ALA A 70 -2.87 -0.82 -9.76
C ALA A 70 -1.40 -1.24 -9.85
N ALA A 71 -0.98 -1.82 -10.96
CA ALA A 71 0.41 -2.15 -11.26
C ALA A 71 0.59 -2.50 -12.74
N ASP A 72 1.78 -2.30 -13.27
CA ASP A 72 2.18 -2.70 -14.63
C ASP A 72 2.53 -4.21 -14.65
N LEU A 73 1.62 -5.03 -15.18
CA LEU A 73 1.77 -6.48 -15.21
C LEU A 73 2.40 -6.98 -16.51
N ASP A 74 2.23 -6.25 -17.62
CA ASP A 74 2.72 -6.65 -18.94
C ASP A 74 3.98 -5.91 -19.40
N ALA A 75 4.43 -4.92 -18.61
CA ALA A 75 5.62 -4.12 -18.85
C ALA A 75 5.49 -3.17 -20.06
N ASP A 76 4.29 -2.63 -20.28
CA ASP A 76 4.03 -1.65 -21.33
C ASP A 76 4.16 -0.18 -20.86
N GLY A 77 4.31 0.03 -19.55
CA GLY A 77 4.49 1.33 -18.91
C GLY A 77 3.20 1.97 -18.39
N ALA A 78 2.07 1.32 -18.56
CA ALA A 78 0.80 1.70 -17.93
C ALA A 78 0.46 0.73 -16.80
N GLU A 79 -0.38 1.14 -15.85
CA GLU A 79 -0.82 0.26 -14.77
C GLU A 79 -2.20 -0.32 -15.09
N GLU A 80 -2.34 -1.66 -15.02
CA GLU A 80 -3.62 -2.35 -14.97
C GLU A 80 -4.25 -2.17 -13.59
N PHE A 81 -5.60 -2.16 -13.54
CA PHE A 81 -6.34 -2.33 -12.29
C PHE A 81 -6.77 -3.79 -12.11
N TYR A 82 -6.30 -4.42 -11.03
CA TYR A 82 -6.91 -5.65 -10.53
C TYR A 82 -7.99 -5.31 -9.51
N VAL A 83 -9.24 -5.71 -9.78
CA VAL A 83 -10.39 -5.49 -8.91
C VAL A 83 -10.90 -6.83 -8.40
N HIS A 84 -10.83 -7.03 -7.07
CA HIS A 84 -11.31 -8.25 -6.44
C HIS A 84 -12.80 -8.17 -6.13
N ASN A 85 -13.56 -9.09 -6.72
CA ASN A 85 -14.99 -9.25 -6.53
C ASN A 85 -15.32 -10.38 -5.54
N THR A 86 -16.25 -10.14 -4.62
CA THR A 86 -16.75 -11.19 -3.71
C THR A 86 -18.13 -10.89 -3.17
N GLU A 87 -19.10 -11.72 -3.48
CA GLU A 87 -20.42 -11.70 -2.85
C GLU A 87 -20.50 -12.67 -1.65
N SER A 88 -19.43 -13.44 -1.41
CA SER A 88 -19.36 -14.43 -0.34
C SER A 88 -18.40 -14.00 0.77
N TYR A 89 -18.73 -14.36 2.02
CA TYR A 89 -17.83 -14.07 3.15
C TYR A 89 -16.57 -14.93 3.10
N ARG A 90 -16.67 -16.19 2.63
CA ARG A 90 -15.58 -17.17 2.52
C ARG A 90 -15.87 -18.23 1.49
N GLY A 91 -14.84 -18.94 1.05
CA GLY A 91 -14.96 -20.06 0.13
C GLY A 91 -15.04 -19.63 -1.33
N GLN A 92 -15.98 -20.19 -2.08
CA GLN A 92 -16.15 -19.90 -3.50
C GLN A 92 -17.13 -18.73 -3.73
N THR A 93 -16.91 -18.00 -4.82
CA THR A 93 -17.76 -16.93 -5.34
C THR A 93 -18.38 -17.35 -6.68
N ARG A 94 -19.39 -16.61 -7.15
CA ARG A 94 -19.99 -16.81 -8.48
C ARG A 94 -19.34 -15.92 -9.52
N ASP A 95 -19.02 -14.70 -9.11
CA ASP A 95 -18.41 -13.71 -9.98
C ASP A 95 -16.88 -13.82 -9.89
N THR A 96 -16.20 -13.67 -11.03
CA THR A 96 -14.75 -13.57 -11.08
C THR A 96 -14.30 -12.15 -10.80
N ASP A 97 -13.01 -11.98 -10.56
CA ASP A 97 -12.38 -10.68 -10.48
C ASP A 97 -12.29 -10.01 -11.85
N LEU A 98 -11.90 -8.71 -11.88
CA LEU A 98 -11.54 -7.99 -13.09
C LEU A 98 -10.04 -7.75 -13.11
N LEU A 99 -9.46 -7.78 -14.32
CA LEU A 99 -8.13 -7.26 -14.59
C LEU A 99 -8.23 -6.33 -15.79
N LEU A 100 -8.28 -5.03 -15.50
CA LEU A 100 -8.56 -3.97 -16.47
C LEU A 100 -7.26 -3.39 -17.00
N ASP A 101 -6.99 -3.62 -18.28
CA ASP A 101 -5.85 -3.12 -19.03
C ASP A 101 -6.28 -1.86 -19.83
N PRO A 102 -5.57 -0.71 -19.71
CA PRO A 102 -5.84 0.50 -20.47
C PRO A 102 -5.28 0.42 -21.89
N VAL A 103 -6.07 -0.09 -22.84
CA VAL A 103 -5.61 -0.38 -24.21
C VAL A 103 -5.44 0.83 -25.14
N ASP A 104 -6.02 1.97 -24.83
CA ASP A 104 -5.85 3.24 -25.55
C ASP A 104 -5.81 4.38 -24.54
N VAL A 105 -4.63 4.86 -24.21
CA VAL A 105 -4.44 6.04 -23.37
C VAL A 105 -4.52 7.26 -24.27
N LEU A 106 -5.72 7.79 -24.48
CA LEU A 106 -5.90 9.09 -25.14
C LEU A 106 -5.64 10.23 -24.15
N PRO A 107 -5.27 11.44 -24.63
CA PRO A 107 -4.91 12.57 -23.77
C PRO A 107 -5.98 12.97 -22.74
N ASP A 108 -7.22 12.58 -22.95
CA ASP A 108 -8.32 12.78 -22.03
C ASP A 108 -8.83 11.43 -21.54
N HIS A 109 -8.72 11.14 -20.24
CA HIS A 109 -9.17 9.89 -19.62
C HIS A 109 -10.65 9.55 -19.87
N GLU A 110 -11.45 10.46 -20.38
CA GLU A 110 -12.82 10.20 -20.81
C GLU A 110 -12.90 9.14 -21.92
N ASP A 111 -11.82 8.97 -22.69
CA ASP A 111 -11.75 8.06 -23.84
C ASP A 111 -10.85 6.83 -23.62
N VAL A 112 -10.38 6.58 -22.37
CA VAL A 112 -9.60 5.36 -22.09
C VAL A 112 -10.50 4.14 -22.28
N ARG A 113 -10.12 3.28 -23.21
CA ARG A 113 -10.74 1.98 -23.36
C ARG A 113 -10.05 0.98 -22.46
N TRP A 114 -10.86 0.33 -21.65
CA TRP A 114 -10.43 -0.71 -20.75
C TRP A 114 -10.79 -2.08 -21.29
N ARG A 115 -9.86 -3.00 -21.23
CA ARG A 115 -10.01 -4.40 -21.60
C ARG A 115 -9.89 -5.28 -20.38
N ASP A 116 -10.90 -6.11 -20.09
CA ASP A 116 -10.80 -7.12 -19.05
C ASP A 116 -9.99 -8.32 -19.56
N LEU A 117 -8.81 -8.55 -18.98
CA LEU A 117 -7.91 -9.64 -19.37
C LEU A 117 -8.45 -11.02 -18.95
N PHE A 118 -9.28 -11.12 -17.88
CA PHE A 118 -9.97 -12.36 -17.55
C PHE A 118 -11.03 -12.74 -18.59
N GLY A 119 -11.59 -11.77 -19.30
CA GLY A 119 -12.54 -11.97 -20.40
C GLY A 119 -11.93 -12.52 -21.68
N LEU A 120 -10.60 -12.58 -21.81
CA LEU A 120 -9.93 -13.11 -23.00
C LEU A 120 -10.02 -14.63 -23.07
N ALA A 121 -10.13 -15.20 -24.27
CA ALA A 121 -10.25 -16.64 -24.48
C ALA A 121 -9.05 -17.43 -23.89
N ILE A 122 -7.85 -16.85 -23.90
CA ILE A 122 -6.65 -17.46 -23.32
C ILE A 122 -6.75 -17.58 -21.80
N ASN A 123 -7.53 -16.69 -21.14
CA ASN A 123 -7.70 -16.64 -19.69
C ASN A 123 -9.06 -17.17 -19.20
N ALA A 124 -9.87 -17.80 -20.06
CA ALA A 124 -11.23 -18.22 -19.75
C ALA A 124 -11.34 -19.12 -18.49
N ASP A 125 -10.31 -19.95 -18.23
CA ASP A 125 -10.25 -20.86 -17.09
C ASP A 125 -9.34 -20.31 -15.95
N ARG A 126 -8.89 -19.06 -16.03
CA ARG A 126 -7.94 -18.45 -15.08
C ARG A 126 -8.61 -17.55 -14.05
N GLY A 127 -9.88 -17.28 -14.18
CA GLY A 127 -10.63 -16.39 -13.28
C GLY A 127 -10.54 -16.80 -11.81
N ASN A 128 -10.53 -15.80 -10.93
CA ASN A 128 -10.58 -16.03 -9.50
C ASN A 128 -12.04 -16.13 -9.04
N PHE A 129 -12.47 -17.30 -8.60
CA PHE A 129 -13.78 -17.56 -7.99
C PHE A 129 -13.66 -17.84 -6.49
N ARG A 130 -12.73 -17.15 -5.79
CA ARG A 130 -12.47 -17.33 -4.36
C ARG A 130 -12.84 -16.06 -3.61
N ALA A 131 -13.59 -16.20 -2.53
CA ALA A 131 -13.82 -15.10 -1.61
C ALA A 131 -12.49 -14.61 -1.04
N GLY A 132 -12.29 -13.32 -1.00
CA GLY A 132 -11.08 -12.73 -0.50
C GLY A 132 -11.32 -11.32 0.03
N ARG A 133 -10.25 -10.55 0.19
CA ARG A 133 -10.29 -9.18 0.68
C ARG A 133 -9.26 -8.30 -0.03
N SER A 134 -8.14 -8.04 0.61
CA SER A 134 -7.12 -7.17 0.07
C SER A 134 -6.33 -7.80 -1.07
N VAL A 135 -5.82 -6.94 -1.93
CA VAL A 135 -4.91 -7.27 -3.01
C VAL A 135 -3.66 -6.39 -2.90
N ALA A 136 -2.52 -6.88 -3.38
CA ALA A 136 -1.26 -6.13 -3.38
C ALA A 136 -0.44 -6.48 -4.62
N ALA A 137 0.24 -5.47 -5.17
CA ALA A 137 1.18 -5.65 -6.28
C ALA A 137 2.56 -6.06 -5.75
N ILE A 138 3.20 -7.03 -6.38
CA ILE A 138 4.52 -7.52 -5.96
C ILE A 138 5.40 -7.75 -7.19
N ASP A 139 6.48 -7.00 -7.31
CA ASP A 139 7.57 -7.31 -8.22
C ASP A 139 8.57 -8.22 -7.48
N ARG A 140 8.38 -9.53 -7.57
CA ARG A 140 9.17 -10.48 -6.78
C ARG A 140 10.63 -10.60 -7.19
N TYR A 141 10.96 -10.20 -8.42
CA TYR A 141 12.34 -10.24 -8.92
C TYR A 141 13.01 -8.86 -8.99
N GLY A 142 12.25 -7.76 -8.88
CA GLY A 142 12.75 -6.41 -9.10
C GLY A 142 12.88 -6.06 -10.59
N THR A 143 12.07 -6.67 -11.43
CA THR A 143 12.16 -6.49 -12.90
C THR A 143 11.28 -5.37 -13.44
N GLY A 144 10.54 -4.67 -12.58
CA GLY A 144 9.55 -3.67 -13.00
C GLY A 144 8.27 -4.28 -13.56
N ARG A 145 8.13 -5.61 -13.49
CA ARG A 145 6.93 -6.35 -13.88
C ARG A 145 6.30 -6.96 -12.65
N TYR A 146 5.04 -6.63 -12.42
CA TYR A 146 4.36 -6.98 -11.19
C TYR A 146 3.48 -8.22 -11.37
N GLY A 147 3.29 -8.94 -10.25
CA GLY A 147 2.19 -9.87 -10.05
C GLY A 147 1.23 -9.32 -9.01
N VAL A 148 0.03 -9.91 -8.91
CA VAL A 148 -0.99 -9.52 -7.95
C VAL A 148 -1.26 -10.65 -6.95
N PHE A 149 -0.98 -10.38 -5.67
CA PHE A 149 -1.38 -11.25 -4.57
C PHE A 149 -2.81 -10.94 -4.14
N VAL A 150 -3.65 -11.98 -4.10
CA VAL A 150 -5.05 -11.90 -3.67
C VAL A 150 -5.21 -12.65 -2.35
N ALA A 151 -5.50 -11.90 -1.28
CA ALA A 151 -5.72 -12.45 0.05
C ALA A 151 -7.09 -13.14 0.14
N CYS A 152 -7.17 -14.42 -0.20
CA CYS A 152 -8.40 -15.20 -0.14
C CYS A 152 -8.78 -15.56 1.31
N TYR A 153 -10.06 -15.88 1.54
CA TYR A 153 -10.60 -16.12 2.86
C TYR A 153 -11.28 -17.49 2.96
N GLY A 154 -10.67 -18.40 3.75
CA GLY A 154 -11.12 -19.79 3.95
C GLY A 154 -10.94 -20.68 2.71
N VAL A 155 -10.05 -20.27 1.85
CA VAL A 155 -9.53 -21.00 0.68
C VAL A 155 -8.12 -20.46 0.40
N PRO A 156 -7.23 -21.22 -0.28
CA PRO A 156 -5.87 -20.76 -0.58
C PRO A 156 -5.85 -19.42 -1.32
N SER A 157 -4.89 -18.55 -1.00
CA SER A 157 -4.60 -17.30 -1.69
C SER A 157 -4.21 -17.52 -3.14
N ARG A 158 -4.22 -16.46 -3.95
CA ARG A 158 -3.72 -16.45 -5.33
C ARG A 158 -2.55 -15.50 -5.47
N PHE A 159 -1.66 -15.79 -6.40
CA PHE A 159 -0.66 -14.86 -6.89
C PHE A 159 -0.59 -14.94 -8.41
N TYR A 160 -1.19 -13.96 -9.07
CA TYR A 160 -1.26 -13.91 -10.53
C TYR A 160 -0.06 -13.20 -11.12
N GLU A 161 0.55 -13.81 -12.12
CA GLU A 161 1.52 -13.19 -13.02
C GLU A 161 1.01 -13.29 -14.46
N LEU A 162 1.27 -12.24 -15.26
CA LEU A 162 0.90 -12.18 -16.66
C LEU A 162 2.12 -12.56 -17.53
N GLY A 163 1.97 -13.58 -18.38
CA GLY A 163 3.02 -14.00 -19.32
C GLY A 163 3.13 -13.06 -20.53
N ASP A 164 4.24 -13.14 -21.27
CA ASP A 164 4.46 -12.34 -22.50
C ASP A 164 3.44 -12.68 -23.62
N ASP A 165 2.79 -13.84 -23.52
CA ASP A 165 1.72 -14.28 -24.43
C ASP A 165 0.33 -13.79 -23.98
N GLY A 166 0.24 -13.05 -22.87
CA GLY A 166 -1.00 -12.58 -22.26
C GLY A 166 -1.75 -13.63 -21.44
N GLU A 167 -1.14 -14.81 -21.16
CA GLU A 167 -1.74 -15.83 -20.29
C GLU A 167 -1.47 -15.52 -18.81
N LEU A 168 -2.53 -15.51 -18.01
CA LEU A 168 -2.46 -15.39 -16.55
C LEU A 168 -2.13 -16.74 -15.91
N SER A 169 -1.19 -16.74 -14.97
CA SER A 169 -0.79 -17.91 -14.20
C SER A 169 -0.90 -17.64 -12.69
N ASP A 170 -1.52 -18.59 -11.96
CA ASP A 170 -1.49 -18.58 -10.50
C ASP A 170 -0.19 -19.24 -10.01
N MET A 171 0.68 -18.44 -9.45
CA MET A 171 2.00 -18.85 -9.00
C MET A 171 2.08 -19.05 -7.47
N ALA A 172 0.97 -18.86 -6.71
CA ALA A 172 1.02 -18.81 -5.25
C ALA A 172 1.72 -20.02 -4.62
N GLU A 173 1.36 -21.25 -5.00
CA GLU A 173 1.99 -22.48 -4.51
C GLU A 173 3.47 -22.54 -4.90
N ALA A 174 3.76 -22.27 -6.17
CA ALA A 174 5.10 -22.40 -6.73
C ALA A 174 6.12 -21.44 -6.10
N VAL A 175 5.66 -20.27 -5.59
CA VAL A 175 6.55 -19.25 -5.01
C VAL A 175 6.48 -19.16 -3.48
N GLY A 176 5.67 -20.02 -2.82
CA GLY A 176 5.55 -20.04 -1.35
C GLY A 176 4.60 -19.01 -0.77
N LEU A 177 3.65 -18.51 -1.57
CA LEU A 177 2.60 -17.56 -1.14
C LEU A 177 1.22 -18.21 -0.98
N GLU A 178 1.10 -19.53 -1.13
CA GLU A 178 -0.17 -20.20 -0.88
C GLU A 178 -0.51 -20.13 0.62
N LEU A 179 -1.56 -19.40 0.96
CA LEU A 179 -2.01 -19.18 2.33
C LEU A 179 -3.50 -19.48 2.45
N ASP A 180 -3.86 -20.48 3.24
CA ASP A 180 -5.26 -20.74 3.64
C ASP A 180 -5.47 -20.18 5.06
N ALA A 181 -5.89 -18.93 5.13
CA ALA A 181 -6.16 -18.21 6.37
C ALA A 181 -7.28 -17.18 6.19
N GLY A 182 -7.69 -16.55 7.30
CA GLY A 182 -8.57 -15.38 7.27
C GLY A 182 -7.80 -14.11 6.92
N ALA A 183 -7.13 -14.08 5.75
CA ALA A 183 -6.32 -12.94 5.34
C ALA A 183 -7.20 -11.69 5.08
N ARG A 184 -6.79 -10.53 5.62
CA ARG A 184 -7.61 -9.31 5.59
C ARG A 184 -6.87 -8.11 5.01
N SER A 185 -5.72 -7.77 5.54
CA SER A 185 -4.94 -6.60 5.16
C SER A 185 -3.56 -7.00 4.68
N LEU A 186 -3.00 -6.22 3.79
CA LEU A 186 -1.71 -6.47 3.18
C LEU A 186 -0.82 -5.23 3.26
N TYR A 187 0.47 -5.46 3.38
CA TYR A 187 1.50 -4.47 3.07
C TYR A 187 2.59 -5.15 2.24
N ALA A 188 2.85 -4.60 1.05
CA ALA A 188 3.92 -5.06 0.17
C ALA A 188 5.03 -4.02 0.08
N GLY A 189 6.25 -4.42 0.41
CA GLY A 189 7.42 -3.54 0.40
C GLY A 189 8.58 -4.08 1.24
N PRO A 190 9.73 -3.39 1.31
CA PRO A 190 10.92 -3.83 2.03
C PRO A 190 10.72 -3.74 3.55
N LEU A 191 10.41 -4.86 4.19
CA LEU A 191 10.24 -4.96 5.67
C LEU A 191 11.43 -5.63 6.35
N VAL A 192 11.83 -6.81 5.90
CA VAL A 192 12.91 -7.61 6.48
C VAL A 192 14.00 -7.96 5.46
N SER A 193 13.73 -7.76 4.19
CA SER A 193 14.70 -7.82 3.10
C SER A 193 14.78 -6.47 2.38
N ASP A 194 15.69 -6.36 1.41
CA ASP A 194 15.79 -5.20 0.51
C ASP A 194 14.88 -5.32 -0.72
N ARG A 195 14.04 -6.35 -0.76
CA ARG A 195 13.09 -6.66 -1.82
C ARG A 195 11.66 -6.43 -1.32
N MET A 196 10.69 -6.64 -2.17
CA MET A 196 9.29 -6.57 -1.79
C MET A 196 8.90 -7.81 -0.99
N ASP A 197 8.87 -7.68 0.34
CA ASP A 197 8.29 -8.62 1.29
C ASP A 197 6.76 -8.43 1.35
N LEU A 198 6.04 -9.41 1.92
CA LEU A 198 4.60 -9.33 2.07
C LEU A 198 4.17 -9.59 3.52
N PHE A 199 3.61 -8.58 4.17
CA PHE A 199 2.90 -8.74 5.44
C PHE A 199 1.41 -9.00 5.19
N VAL A 200 0.86 -9.98 5.92
CA VAL A 200 -0.56 -10.36 5.86
C VAL A 200 -1.17 -10.30 7.26
N GLY A 201 -2.08 -9.34 7.45
CA GLY A 201 -2.90 -9.27 8.65
C GLY A 201 -4.02 -10.29 8.61
N VAL A 202 -4.12 -11.13 9.65
CA VAL A 202 -5.04 -12.28 9.69
C VAL A 202 -6.15 -12.06 10.71
N GLU A 203 -7.39 -12.37 10.32
CA GLU A 203 -8.54 -12.37 11.21
C GLU A 203 -8.47 -13.56 12.16
N ARG A 204 -8.40 -13.29 13.45
CA ARG A 204 -8.41 -14.31 14.54
C ARG A 204 -7.29 -15.34 14.45
N GLY A 205 -6.21 -15.01 13.75
CA GLY A 205 -5.05 -15.89 13.61
C GLY A 205 -3.75 -15.12 13.81
N PRO A 206 -2.62 -15.82 13.84
CA PRO A 206 -1.34 -15.14 13.80
C PRO A 206 -1.18 -14.45 12.44
N ASN A 207 -0.67 -13.21 12.46
CA ASN A 207 -0.26 -12.54 11.24
C ASN A 207 0.87 -13.32 10.55
N ARG A 208 1.05 -13.07 9.26
CA ARG A 208 2.13 -13.66 8.45
C ARG A 208 3.03 -12.56 7.91
N LEU A 209 4.30 -12.88 7.78
CA LEU A 209 5.27 -12.08 7.06
C LEU A 209 6.10 -13.01 6.17
N PHE A 210 5.99 -12.79 4.88
CA PHE A 210 6.70 -13.54 3.86
C PHE A 210 7.89 -12.71 3.39
N ARG A 211 9.09 -13.17 3.69
CA ARG A 211 10.34 -12.60 3.19
C ARG A 211 10.54 -13.00 1.74
N ASN A 212 10.87 -12.06 0.88
CA ASN A 212 11.25 -12.34 -0.50
C ASN A 212 12.71 -12.79 -0.59
N ALA A 213 12.93 -14.08 -0.80
CA ALA A 213 14.21 -14.71 -1.02
C ALA A 213 14.46 -14.90 -2.53
N SER A 214 14.70 -13.80 -3.26
CA SER A 214 14.97 -13.78 -4.72
C SER A 214 13.84 -14.38 -5.56
N GLY A 215 12.59 -14.00 -5.27
CA GLY A 215 11.42 -14.41 -6.02
C GLY A 215 10.66 -15.59 -5.43
N HIS A 216 11.19 -16.24 -4.39
CA HIS A 216 10.49 -17.19 -3.53
C HIS A 216 10.24 -16.57 -2.15
N PHE A 217 9.16 -16.97 -1.50
CA PHE A 217 8.74 -16.38 -0.24
C PHE A 217 8.84 -17.38 0.90
N GLU A 218 9.42 -16.92 2.01
CA GLU A 218 9.63 -17.67 3.23
C GLU A 218 8.84 -17.02 4.39
N GLU A 219 8.02 -17.79 5.08
CA GLU A 219 7.27 -17.27 6.23
C GLU A 219 8.22 -17.06 7.43
N VAL A 220 8.28 -15.83 7.95
CA VAL A 220 9.23 -15.43 9.00
C VAL A 220 8.58 -14.62 10.15
N ALA A 221 7.25 -14.47 10.20
CA ALA A 221 6.57 -13.61 11.17
C ALA A 221 6.92 -13.94 12.63
N GLY A 222 6.96 -15.23 12.99
CA GLY A 222 7.35 -15.67 14.32
C GLY A 222 8.81 -15.38 14.64
N ALA A 223 9.71 -15.54 13.67
CA ALA A 223 11.14 -15.28 13.83
C ALA A 223 11.46 -13.81 14.07
N VAL A 224 10.64 -12.90 13.51
CA VAL A 224 10.85 -11.45 13.60
C VAL A 224 9.91 -10.76 14.60
N GLY A 225 8.91 -11.46 15.16
CA GLY A 225 8.07 -10.97 16.26
C GLY A 225 6.81 -10.21 15.85
N VAL A 226 6.24 -10.46 14.65
CA VAL A 226 5.00 -9.81 14.18
C VAL A 226 3.80 -10.74 14.09
N ASP A 227 3.93 -12.02 14.43
CA ASP A 227 2.90 -13.05 14.28
C ASP A 227 1.67 -12.86 15.20
N THR A 228 1.80 -12.17 16.31
CA THR A 228 0.76 -11.79 17.32
C THR A 228 -0.52 -12.63 17.26
N PRO A 229 -0.55 -13.81 17.90
CA PRO A 229 -1.74 -14.66 17.92
C PRO A 229 -2.91 -13.96 18.63
N GLY A 230 -4.13 -14.18 18.15
CA GLY A 230 -5.35 -13.59 18.72
C GLY A 230 -5.65 -12.15 18.30
N THR A 231 -4.83 -11.54 17.47
CA THR A 231 -5.14 -10.26 16.83
C THR A 231 -6.23 -10.45 15.76
N ASN A 232 -7.14 -9.50 15.66
CA ASN A 232 -8.14 -9.45 14.59
C ASN A 232 -7.75 -8.33 13.63
N ALA A 233 -6.66 -8.54 12.89
CA ALA A 233 -6.05 -7.52 12.05
C ALA A 233 -6.99 -7.08 10.90
N ARG A 234 -7.01 -5.77 10.62
CA ARG A 234 -7.78 -5.15 9.54
C ARG A 234 -6.94 -4.20 8.71
N GLY A 235 -6.46 -3.11 9.28
CA GLY A 235 -5.62 -2.15 8.59
C GLY A 235 -4.14 -2.40 8.85
N VAL A 236 -3.28 -2.07 7.89
CA VAL A 236 -1.83 -2.07 8.06
C VAL A 236 -1.20 -0.90 7.31
N ALA A 237 -0.23 -0.23 7.92
CA ALA A 237 0.56 0.82 7.28
C ALA A 237 1.99 0.80 7.81
N LEU A 238 2.94 1.23 6.98
CA LEU A 238 4.28 1.59 7.43
C LEU A 238 4.28 3.10 7.69
N ALA A 239 4.50 3.52 8.92
CA ALA A 239 4.47 4.91 9.34
C ALA A 239 5.77 5.25 10.05
N ASP A 240 6.54 6.19 9.51
CA ASP A 240 7.85 6.62 10.03
C ASP A 240 8.74 5.41 10.43
N GLY A 241 8.75 4.37 9.58
CA GLY A 241 9.52 3.14 9.75
C GLY A 241 8.93 2.09 10.70
N ASP A 242 7.84 2.39 11.40
CA ASP A 242 7.13 1.45 12.27
C ASP A 242 5.96 0.77 11.52
N LEU A 243 5.80 -0.54 11.70
CA LEU A 243 4.67 -1.28 11.10
C LEU A 243 3.45 -1.19 12.02
N ALA A 244 2.46 -0.41 11.64
CA ALA A 244 1.21 -0.25 12.35
C ALA A 244 0.18 -1.29 11.89
N VAL A 245 -0.48 -1.97 12.83
CA VAL A 245 -1.53 -2.96 12.59
C VAL A 245 -2.77 -2.61 13.40
N GLY A 246 -3.84 -2.23 12.70
CA GLY A 246 -5.14 -1.93 13.29
C GLY A 246 -5.98 -3.19 13.50
N GLY A 247 -6.62 -3.28 14.67
CA GLY A 247 -7.44 -4.41 15.05
C GLY A 247 -8.94 -4.12 15.02
N TRP A 248 -9.74 -5.14 14.77
CA TRP A 248 -11.19 -5.10 14.97
C TRP A 248 -11.53 -5.56 16.39
N GLU A 249 -11.89 -4.61 17.25
CA GLU A 249 -12.25 -4.86 18.65
C GLU A 249 -11.14 -5.62 19.44
N THR A 250 -9.91 -5.58 18.95
CA THR A 250 -8.71 -6.12 19.61
C THR A 250 -7.66 -5.00 19.70
N PRO A 251 -6.66 -5.11 20.59
CA PRO A 251 -5.61 -4.11 20.67
C PRO A 251 -4.91 -3.90 19.34
N ASN A 252 -4.71 -2.64 18.96
CA ASN A 252 -3.87 -2.27 17.84
C ASN A 252 -2.39 -2.46 18.21
N ARG A 253 -1.53 -2.72 17.22
CA ARG A 253 -0.10 -2.94 17.40
C ARG A 253 0.70 -1.94 16.58
N LEU A 254 1.81 -1.53 17.13
CA LEU A 254 2.78 -0.66 16.48
C LEU A 254 4.16 -1.29 16.66
N PHE A 255 4.64 -1.93 15.64
CA PHE A 255 5.89 -2.67 15.68
C PHE A 255 7.07 -1.77 15.29
N ALA A 256 7.84 -1.34 16.30
CA ALA A 256 9.09 -0.64 16.09
C ALA A 256 10.14 -1.61 15.54
N ARG A 257 10.78 -1.21 14.44
CA ARG A 257 11.82 -1.99 13.77
C ARG A 257 13.16 -1.78 14.47
N SER A 258 13.82 -2.89 14.82
CA SER A 258 15.21 -2.90 15.28
C SER A 258 16.11 -3.40 14.14
N PRO A 259 17.28 -2.79 13.90
CA PRO A 259 18.22 -3.29 12.91
C PRO A 259 18.65 -4.72 13.25
N PRO A 260 19.12 -5.51 12.26
CA PRO A 260 19.72 -6.82 12.53
C PRO A 260 20.83 -6.70 13.56
N ALA A 261 20.89 -7.64 14.52
CA ALA A 261 22.00 -7.67 15.47
C ALA A 261 23.33 -7.76 14.71
N ALA A 262 24.27 -6.88 15.02
CA ALA A 262 25.60 -6.94 14.47
C ALA A 262 26.21 -8.34 14.73
N ARG A 263 26.83 -8.97 13.73
CA ARG A 263 27.51 -10.26 13.89
C ARG A 263 28.51 -10.15 15.04
N GLY A 264 28.35 -10.98 16.08
CA GLY A 264 29.28 -11.08 17.20
C GLY A 264 28.86 -10.38 18.50
N ALA A 265 27.72 -9.75 18.61
CA ALA A 265 27.20 -9.24 19.87
C ALA A 265 26.46 -10.37 20.62
N HIS A 266 27.14 -11.04 21.53
CA HIS A 266 26.49 -11.87 22.54
C HIS A 266 25.68 -10.98 23.50
N PRO A 267 24.51 -11.43 24.00
CA PRO A 267 23.71 -10.65 24.97
C PRO A 267 24.47 -10.25 26.24
N ASP A 268 25.61 -10.86 26.54
CA ASP A 268 26.41 -10.63 27.75
C ASP A 268 27.68 -9.77 27.49
N GLY A 269 27.91 -9.23 26.28
CA GLY A 269 29.03 -8.33 26.01
C GLY A 269 30.45 -8.96 26.06
N GLU A 270 30.60 -10.25 26.15
CA GLU A 270 31.91 -10.94 26.18
C GLU A 270 32.30 -11.49 24.82
N VAL A 271 33.38 -10.97 24.25
CA VAL A 271 34.08 -11.53 23.07
C VAL A 271 34.93 -12.72 23.57
N ARG A 272 34.55 -13.95 23.26
CA ARG A 272 35.36 -15.11 23.51
C ARG A 272 36.36 -15.34 22.38
N PRO A 273 37.68 -15.46 22.65
CA PRO A 273 38.73 -15.53 21.63
C PRO A 273 39.01 -16.94 21.08
N ASN A 274 38.02 -17.79 20.93
CA ASN A 274 38.23 -19.13 20.34
C ASN A 274 36.98 -19.61 19.57
N ASP A 275 36.74 -19.06 18.37
CA ASP A 275 36.04 -19.80 17.32
C ASP A 275 37.07 -20.19 16.26
N GLU A 276 37.80 -21.28 16.54
CA GLU A 276 38.58 -21.97 15.52
C GLU A 276 37.59 -22.62 14.52
N THR A 277 37.70 -22.20 13.27
CA THR A 277 37.01 -22.77 12.13
C THR A 277 37.29 -24.27 12.04
N HIS A 278 36.26 -25.10 12.26
CA HIS A 278 36.32 -26.51 11.89
C HIS A 278 36.40 -26.66 10.36
N PRO A 279 37.28 -27.50 9.82
CA PRO A 279 37.48 -27.65 8.39
C PRO A 279 36.45 -28.52 7.67
N ASP A 280 35.39 -28.96 8.30
CA ASP A 280 34.33 -29.74 7.67
C ASP A 280 33.14 -28.86 7.39
N GLY A 281 33.02 -28.47 6.12
CA GLY A 281 32.05 -27.49 5.61
C GLY A 281 30.60 -27.98 5.58
N ASP A 282 29.96 -28.07 6.71
CA ASP A 282 28.51 -28.06 6.81
C ASP A 282 28.07 -26.62 7.11
N ALA A 283 27.81 -25.86 6.03
CA ALA A 283 27.13 -24.58 6.14
C ALA A 283 25.74 -24.81 6.76
N HIS A 284 25.56 -24.34 7.99
CA HIS A 284 24.23 -24.21 8.56
C HIS A 284 23.34 -23.42 7.59
N PRO A 285 22.09 -23.86 7.30
CA PRO A 285 21.21 -23.16 6.36
C PRO A 285 20.86 -21.73 6.78
N ASP A 286 21.23 -21.28 7.99
CA ASP A 286 20.86 -19.98 8.57
C ASP A 286 21.99 -18.93 8.54
N GLY A 287 23.02 -19.07 7.71
CA GLY A 287 24.20 -18.19 7.63
C GLY A 287 24.01 -16.83 6.94
N GLY A 288 22.79 -16.37 6.70
CA GLY A 288 22.48 -15.03 6.21
C GLY A 288 22.63 -13.94 7.29
N PRO A 289 22.74 -12.63 6.94
CA PRO A 289 22.66 -11.55 7.91
C PRO A 289 21.34 -11.71 8.69
N GLY A 290 21.38 -11.54 10.01
CA GLY A 290 20.20 -11.68 10.87
C GLY A 290 19.06 -10.79 10.37
N LEU A 291 17.81 -11.28 10.41
CA LEU A 291 16.65 -10.48 10.02
C LEU A 291 16.44 -9.32 11.00
N ALA A 292 15.93 -8.19 10.50
CA ALA A 292 15.40 -7.14 11.35
C ALA A 292 14.33 -7.73 12.28
N ARG A 293 14.26 -7.24 13.51
CA ARG A 293 13.26 -7.68 14.50
C ARG A 293 12.29 -6.56 14.77
N PHE A 294 11.10 -6.93 15.21
CA PHE A 294 10.04 -6.01 15.55
C PHE A 294 9.61 -6.22 17.01
N ALA A 295 9.35 -5.12 17.70
CA ALA A 295 8.81 -5.12 19.05
C ALA A 295 7.59 -4.21 19.12
N ASP A 296 6.52 -4.65 19.79
CA ASP A 296 5.33 -3.82 19.96
C ASP A 296 5.65 -2.64 20.90
N ALA A 297 5.56 -1.45 20.35
CA ALA A 297 5.78 -0.16 21.03
C ALA A 297 4.50 0.72 21.04
N ALA A 298 3.32 0.11 20.83
CA ALA A 298 2.07 0.83 20.76
C ALA A 298 1.78 1.57 22.09
N PRO A 299 1.61 2.91 22.07
CA PRO A 299 1.17 3.63 23.26
C PRO A 299 -0.27 3.26 23.61
N PRO A 300 -0.70 3.39 24.89
CA PRO A 300 -2.04 2.99 25.33
C PRO A 300 -3.17 3.61 24.50
N ALA A 301 -3.03 4.87 24.05
CA ALA A 301 -4.00 5.56 23.24
C ALA A 301 -4.18 4.91 21.86
N PHE A 302 -3.09 4.46 21.21
CA PHE A 302 -3.16 3.74 19.94
C PHE A 302 -3.62 2.30 20.15
N ALA A 303 -3.08 1.60 21.16
CA ALA A 303 -3.42 0.21 21.46
C ALA A 303 -4.89 -0.01 21.85
N ALA A 304 -5.61 1.06 22.27
CA ALA A 304 -7.01 0.97 22.67
C ALA A 304 -7.86 0.35 21.55
N PRO A 305 -8.58 -0.77 21.84
CA PRO A 305 -9.41 -1.44 20.85
C PRO A 305 -10.47 -0.54 20.24
N THR A 306 -10.65 -0.64 18.94
CA THR A 306 -11.73 0.00 18.18
C THR A 306 -12.01 -0.82 16.92
N ARG A 307 -12.92 -0.35 16.07
CA ARG A 307 -13.27 -1.04 14.82
C ARG A 307 -12.47 -0.46 13.65
N ILE A 308 -11.14 -0.59 13.71
CA ILE A 308 -10.29 -0.14 12.61
C ILE A 308 -10.66 -0.91 11.33
N ARG A 309 -10.70 -0.17 10.21
CA ARG A 309 -10.78 -0.72 8.86
C ARG A 309 -9.47 -0.49 8.11
N THR A 310 -9.04 0.74 7.95
CA THR A 310 -7.78 1.00 7.28
C THR A 310 -6.89 1.92 8.10
N LEU A 311 -5.60 1.87 7.81
CA LEU A 311 -4.57 2.78 8.32
C LEU A 311 -3.91 3.46 7.13
N VAL A 312 -3.69 4.76 7.23
CA VAL A 312 -3.00 5.57 6.22
C VAL A 312 -1.93 6.39 6.90
N ALA A 313 -0.70 6.31 6.41
CA ALA A 313 0.42 7.11 6.89
C ALA A 313 0.82 8.12 5.81
N ALA A 314 0.82 9.40 6.17
CA ALA A 314 1.25 10.49 5.29
C ALA A 314 1.61 11.73 6.12
N ASP A 315 2.39 12.63 5.54
CA ASP A 315 2.67 13.96 6.08
C ASP A 315 1.61 14.91 5.52
N PHE A 316 0.51 15.07 6.27
CA PHE A 316 -0.66 15.81 5.79
C PHE A 316 -0.53 17.33 5.94
N ASP A 317 0.32 17.82 6.84
CA ASP A 317 0.52 19.25 7.05
C ASP A 317 1.86 19.79 6.51
N ASN A 318 2.60 18.93 5.80
CA ASN A 318 3.91 19.24 5.23
C ASN A 318 4.96 19.73 6.27
N ASP A 319 4.80 19.36 7.57
CA ASP A 319 5.73 19.75 8.63
C ASP A 319 7.00 18.87 8.68
N GLY A 320 7.07 17.88 7.80
CA GLY A 320 8.16 16.92 7.71
C GLY A 320 7.94 15.68 8.60
N ARG A 321 6.80 15.45 9.20
CA ARG A 321 6.49 14.27 10.02
C ARG A 321 5.22 13.59 9.52
N GLU A 322 5.24 12.27 9.53
CA GLU A 322 4.05 11.52 9.13
C GLU A 322 3.04 11.43 10.26
N GLU A 323 1.77 11.64 9.91
CA GLU A 323 0.64 11.24 10.72
C GLU A 323 0.16 9.85 10.30
N LEU A 324 -0.40 9.14 11.28
CA LEU A 324 -1.08 7.87 11.09
C LEU A 324 -2.59 8.05 11.31
N PHE A 325 -3.33 8.11 10.22
CA PHE A 325 -4.79 8.15 10.24
C PHE A 325 -5.38 6.75 10.40
N CYS A 326 -6.31 6.62 11.34
CA CYS A 326 -7.00 5.37 11.67
C CYS A 326 -8.46 5.47 11.28
N ASN A 327 -8.84 4.96 10.12
CA ASN A 327 -10.22 4.90 9.65
C ASN A 327 -11.00 3.80 10.36
N ALA A 328 -12.16 4.13 10.94
CA ALA A 328 -12.95 3.24 11.78
C ALA A 328 -14.39 3.07 11.26
N LEU A 329 -15.00 1.91 11.49
CA LEU A 329 -16.37 1.61 11.11
C LEU A 329 -17.33 1.88 12.28
N GLY A 330 -18.15 2.94 12.16
CA GLY A 330 -19.16 3.30 13.16
C GLY A 330 -18.59 3.72 14.51
N ALA A 331 -17.38 4.26 14.50
CA ALA A 331 -16.67 4.84 15.64
C ALA A 331 -15.82 6.02 15.15
N PRO A 332 -15.45 6.97 16.04
CA PRO A 332 -14.60 8.09 15.62
C PRO A 332 -13.27 7.62 15.02
N ASN A 333 -12.90 8.22 13.91
CA ASN A 333 -11.54 8.10 13.36
C ASN A 333 -10.53 8.71 14.33
N ARG A 334 -9.30 8.23 14.30
CA ARG A 334 -8.22 8.69 15.17
C ARG A 334 -7.00 9.06 14.34
N LEU A 335 -6.21 9.99 14.87
CA LEU A 335 -5.00 10.48 14.26
C LEU A 335 -3.86 10.43 15.27
N PHE A 336 -2.68 10.01 14.83
CA PHE A 336 -1.48 9.92 15.67
C PHE A 336 -0.28 10.47 14.90
N ARG A 337 0.71 11.01 15.63
CA ARG A 337 2.00 11.44 15.08
C ARG A 337 3.14 10.95 15.96
N LYS A 338 4.26 10.60 15.34
CA LYS A 338 5.47 10.19 16.06
C LYS A 338 6.26 11.41 16.52
N GLU A 339 6.39 11.56 17.81
CA GLU A 339 7.20 12.57 18.48
C GLU A 339 8.46 11.92 19.07
N ARG A 340 9.39 12.73 19.59
CA ARG A 340 10.61 12.20 20.24
C ARG A 340 10.33 11.23 21.39
N ALA A 341 9.22 11.40 22.08
CA ALA A 341 8.80 10.57 23.21
C ALA A 341 7.94 9.34 22.80
N GLY A 342 7.68 9.15 21.52
CA GLY A 342 6.81 8.13 20.98
C GLY A 342 5.56 8.69 20.31
N TRP A 343 4.63 7.85 19.95
CA TRP A 343 3.41 8.22 19.22
C TRP A 343 2.40 8.92 20.12
N THR A 344 1.89 10.06 19.68
CA THR A 344 0.95 10.94 20.38
C THR A 344 -0.33 11.09 19.56
N ALA A 345 -1.49 11.07 20.24
CA ALA A 345 -2.78 11.31 19.60
C ALA A 345 -2.95 12.79 19.25
N LEU A 346 -3.47 13.06 18.05
CA LEU A 346 -3.87 14.37 17.57
C LEU A 346 -5.39 14.45 17.41
N ASP A 347 -5.92 15.67 17.33
CA ASP A 347 -7.32 15.90 16.95
C ASP A 347 -7.46 15.78 15.43
N PRO A 348 -8.21 14.81 14.88
CA PRO A 348 -8.41 14.69 13.46
C PRO A 348 -9.27 15.81 12.85
N GLY A 349 -9.92 16.67 13.66
CA GLY A 349 -10.82 17.70 13.16
C GLY A 349 -12.06 17.11 12.50
N ASP A 350 -12.44 17.62 11.33
CA ASP A 350 -13.64 17.15 10.60
C ASP A 350 -13.54 15.68 10.17
N ALA A 351 -12.32 15.17 9.94
CA ALA A 351 -12.10 13.76 9.62
C ALA A 351 -12.36 12.79 10.79
N ALA A 352 -12.78 13.27 11.96
CA ALA A 352 -13.17 12.40 13.08
C ALA A 352 -14.37 11.50 12.77
N GLU A 353 -15.31 11.92 11.97
CA GLU A 353 -16.46 11.16 11.47
C GLU A 353 -17.09 10.19 12.49
N PRO A 354 -17.62 10.63 13.62
CA PRO A 354 -18.00 9.72 14.73
C PRO A 354 -19.10 8.72 14.38
N ARG A 355 -19.76 8.88 13.23
CA ARG A 355 -20.78 8.00 12.67
C ARG A 355 -20.44 7.51 11.27
N GLY A 356 -19.21 7.75 10.82
CA GLY A 356 -18.71 7.28 9.54
C GLY A 356 -18.69 5.74 9.48
N LEU A 357 -19.11 5.19 8.37
CA LEU A 357 -18.98 3.76 8.09
C LEU A 357 -17.73 3.51 7.25
N GLY A 358 -16.59 4.04 7.71
CA GLY A 358 -15.34 4.02 7.00
C GLY A 358 -14.88 2.59 6.65
N THR A 359 -14.50 2.38 5.41
CA THR A 359 -13.98 1.12 4.87
C THR A 359 -12.55 1.29 4.36
N GLY A 360 -12.37 1.96 3.23
CA GLY A 360 -11.06 2.30 2.66
C GLY A 360 -10.71 3.77 2.83
N ALA A 361 -9.45 4.10 2.57
CA ALA A 361 -9.00 5.47 2.41
C ALA A 361 -7.71 5.50 1.58
N ALA A 362 -7.50 6.58 0.83
CA ALA A 362 -6.26 6.82 0.11
C ALA A 362 -5.85 8.28 0.17
N VAL A 363 -4.57 8.52 -0.07
CA VAL A 363 -4.00 9.87 -0.14
C VAL A 363 -3.38 10.11 -1.51
N ALA A 364 -3.56 11.31 -2.00
CA ALA A 364 -2.90 11.85 -3.18
C ALA A 364 -2.96 13.38 -3.13
N ASP A 365 -2.12 14.03 -3.90
CA ASP A 365 -2.23 15.45 -4.24
C ASP A 365 -3.13 15.55 -5.48
N PHE A 366 -4.48 15.53 -5.25
CA PHE A 366 -5.43 15.46 -6.35
C PHE A 366 -5.53 16.76 -7.13
N ASP A 367 -5.38 17.91 -6.47
CA ASP A 367 -5.51 19.23 -7.11
C ASP A 367 -4.18 19.83 -7.56
N GLY A 368 -3.06 19.21 -7.21
CA GLY A 368 -1.71 19.59 -7.65
C GLY A 368 -1.14 20.79 -6.92
N ASP A 369 -1.62 21.10 -5.70
CA ASP A 369 -1.15 22.24 -4.92
C ASP A 369 0.06 21.90 -4.02
N GLY A 370 0.42 20.61 -3.92
CA GLY A 370 1.53 20.08 -3.14
C GLY A 370 1.19 19.76 -1.70
N ALA A 371 -0.07 19.82 -1.31
CA ALA A 371 -0.59 19.20 -0.09
C ALA A 371 -1.30 17.88 -0.43
N LEU A 372 -1.48 17.02 0.55
CA LEU A 372 -2.16 15.75 0.34
C LEU A 372 -3.62 15.82 0.80
N GLU A 373 -4.55 15.40 -0.08
CA GLU A 373 -5.92 15.14 0.30
C GLU A 373 -6.08 13.70 0.77
N LEU A 374 -6.95 13.54 1.78
CA LEU A 374 -7.39 12.25 2.30
C LEU A 374 -8.80 11.94 1.77
N LEU A 375 -8.89 11.00 0.82
CA LEU A 375 -10.16 10.46 0.32
C LEU A 375 -10.59 9.29 1.20
N VAL A 376 -11.77 9.39 1.86
CA VAL A 376 -12.33 8.35 2.71
C VAL A 376 -13.52 7.69 2.03
N VAL A 377 -13.51 6.36 1.99
CA VAL A 377 -14.55 5.53 1.39
C VAL A 377 -15.40 4.93 2.50
N HIS A 378 -16.71 4.92 2.29
CA HIS A 378 -17.70 4.41 3.24
C HIS A 378 -18.51 3.26 2.63
N GLY A 379 -18.99 2.35 3.51
CA GLY A 379 -19.80 1.21 3.03
C GLY A 379 -20.08 0.16 4.09
N GLU A 380 -19.96 -1.09 3.71
CA GLU A 380 -20.20 -2.30 4.50
C GLU A 380 -21.62 -2.40 5.09
N LEU A 381 -21.97 -1.59 6.09
CA LEU A 381 -23.28 -1.66 6.77
C LEU A 381 -24.38 -0.88 6.03
N ALA A 382 -24.04 0.25 5.42
CA ALA A 382 -24.95 1.08 4.64
C ALA A 382 -24.17 1.96 3.66
N ALA A 383 -24.80 2.39 2.58
CA ALA A 383 -24.25 3.39 1.69
C ALA A 383 -24.14 4.75 2.39
N GLN A 384 -23.00 5.42 2.21
CA GLN A 384 -22.75 6.80 2.61
C GLN A 384 -22.00 7.52 1.48
N PRO A 385 -22.04 8.87 1.39
CA PRO A 385 -21.16 9.60 0.48
C PRO A 385 -19.68 9.32 0.75
N LEU A 386 -18.83 9.53 -0.23
CA LEU A 386 -17.39 9.65 -0.01
C LEU A 386 -17.10 10.93 0.78
N SER A 387 -15.98 11.00 1.48
CA SER A 387 -15.49 12.22 2.10
C SER A 387 -14.09 12.57 1.60
N LEU A 388 -13.82 13.85 1.45
CA LEU A 388 -12.50 14.38 1.09
C LEU A 388 -12.07 15.38 2.16
N TYR A 389 -10.83 15.25 2.62
CA TYR A 389 -10.26 16.10 3.66
C TYR A 389 -8.90 16.62 3.25
N ALA A 390 -8.58 17.85 3.65
CA ALA A 390 -7.25 18.45 3.53
C ALA A 390 -6.90 19.18 4.81
N VAL A 391 -5.63 19.53 5.00
CA VAL A 391 -5.16 20.33 6.12
C VAL A 391 -4.99 21.77 5.66
N ASP A 392 -5.69 22.72 6.31
CA ASP A 392 -5.60 24.14 6.00
C ASP A 392 -4.16 24.66 6.18
N GLY A 393 -3.64 25.32 5.17
CA GLY A 393 -2.29 25.88 5.18
C GLY A 393 -1.16 24.89 4.90
N ALA A 394 -1.43 23.61 4.69
CA ALA A 394 -0.39 22.61 4.38
C ALA A 394 0.44 22.99 3.15
N ALA A 395 -0.21 23.52 2.11
CA ALA A 395 0.46 23.98 0.89
C ALA A 395 1.35 25.22 1.10
N GLU A 396 1.30 25.90 2.26
CA GLU A 396 2.19 27.00 2.60
C GLU A 396 3.59 26.52 3.01
N ASN A 397 3.69 25.32 3.59
CA ASN A 397 4.96 24.68 3.93
C ASN A 397 5.67 24.15 2.69
N ASP A 398 6.98 24.02 2.76
CA ASP A 398 7.74 23.41 1.66
C ASP A 398 7.54 21.89 1.63
N TRP A 399 7.58 21.33 0.44
CA TRP A 399 7.41 19.91 0.18
C TRP A 399 8.30 19.43 -0.96
N LEU A 400 8.46 18.13 -1.07
CA LEU A 400 9.17 17.46 -2.14
C LEU A 400 8.43 16.18 -2.52
N ARG A 401 8.13 16.01 -3.79
CA ARG A 401 7.50 14.80 -4.33
C ARG A 401 8.48 14.09 -5.25
N VAL A 402 8.61 12.79 -5.10
CA VAL A 402 9.51 11.97 -5.93
C VAL A 402 8.72 10.82 -6.51
N ARG A 403 8.71 10.74 -7.84
CA ARG A 403 8.05 9.68 -8.62
C ARG A 403 9.10 8.79 -9.28
N PRO A 404 9.51 7.68 -8.64
CA PRO A 404 10.37 6.71 -9.29
C PRO A 404 9.58 5.93 -10.32
N THR A 405 10.20 5.66 -11.47
CA THR A 405 9.60 4.80 -12.50
C THR A 405 10.43 3.56 -12.76
N THR A 406 9.79 2.50 -13.26
CA THR A 406 10.44 1.29 -13.72
C THR A 406 11.22 1.53 -15.02
N GLN A 407 11.95 0.53 -15.50
CA GLN A 407 12.60 0.61 -16.80
C GLN A 407 11.60 0.69 -17.98
N TYR A 408 10.34 0.40 -17.74
CA TYR A 408 9.25 0.48 -18.73
C TYR A 408 8.47 1.80 -18.67
N GLY A 409 8.73 2.61 -17.65
CA GLY A 409 8.10 3.92 -17.47
C GLY A 409 6.91 3.95 -16.51
N ALA A 410 6.42 2.80 -16.08
CA ALA A 410 5.37 2.70 -15.05
C ALA A 410 5.91 3.11 -13.67
N PRO A 411 5.04 3.45 -12.70
CA PRO A 411 5.43 3.70 -11.33
C PRO A 411 6.22 2.54 -10.70
N ALA A 412 7.34 2.85 -10.05
CA ALA A 412 8.15 1.84 -9.37
C ALA A 412 7.59 1.57 -7.97
N ARG A 413 6.48 0.85 -7.88
CA ARG A 413 5.89 0.47 -6.59
C ARG A 413 6.81 -0.43 -5.80
N GLY A 414 6.95 -0.19 -4.51
CA GLY A 414 7.92 -0.87 -3.65
C GLY A 414 9.32 -0.25 -3.66
N ALA A 415 9.59 0.76 -4.49
CA ALA A 415 10.84 1.52 -4.43
C ALA A 415 10.91 2.31 -3.12
N ALA A 416 12.12 2.37 -2.53
CA ALA A 416 12.39 3.15 -1.34
C ALA A 416 13.04 4.48 -1.74
N VAL A 417 12.45 5.58 -1.31
CA VAL A 417 12.94 6.94 -1.55
C VAL A 417 13.43 7.52 -0.23
N THR A 418 14.69 7.92 -0.19
CA THR A 418 15.31 8.55 0.98
C THR A 418 15.62 10.01 0.68
N VAL A 419 15.18 10.90 1.55
CA VAL A 419 15.48 12.33 1.52
C VAL A 419 16.37 12.68 2.71
N GLU A 420 17.44 13.41 2.45
CA GLU A 420 18.37 13.95 3.44
C GLU A 420 18.26 15.47 3.46
N THR A 421 18.16 16.04 4.66
CA THR A 421 18.26 17.47 4.95
C THR A 421 19.38 17.69 5.98
N ALA A 422 19.65 18.92 6.36
CA ALA A 422 20.63 19.22 7.39
C ALA A 422 20.28 18.61 8.76
N SER A 423 19.00 18.38 9.07
CA SER A 423 18.53 17.97 10.40
C SER A 423 17.98 16.54 10.46
N TRP A 424 17.56 15.95 9.34
CA TRP A 424 16.97 14.62 9.32
C TRP A 424 17.23 13.85 8.02
N THR A 425 17.10 12.52 8.12
CA THR A 425 17.05 11.60 6.97
C THR A 425 15.80 10.74 7.12
N ARG A 426 14.98 10.67 6.07
CA ARG A 426 13.73 9.90 6.07
C ARG A 426 13.59 9.09 4.81
N THR A 427 12.99 7.91 4.96
CA THR A 427 12.74 6.99 3.86
C THR A 427 11.25 6.67 3.79
N LYS A 428 10.66 6.81 2.60
CA LYS A 428 9.31 6.37 2.27
C LYS A 428 9.36 5.29 1.20
N VAL A 429 8.38 4.39 1.25
CA VAL A 429 8.22 3.33 0.25
C VAL A 429 7.04 3.68 -0.63
N VAL A 430 7.23 3.63 -1.95
CA VAL A 430 6.13 3.82 -2.92
C VAL A 430 5.12 2.70 -2.75
N CYS A 431 3.88 3.05 -2.43
CA CYS A 431 2.84 2.11 -2.03
C CYS A 431 2.51 1.08 -3.12
N ALA A 432 2.59 -0.19 -2.79
CA ALA A 432 2.24 -1.33 -3.66
C ALA A 432 1.00 -2.12 -3.17
N GLY A 433 0.31 -1.59 -2.17
CA GLY A 433 -0.83 -2.15 -1.46
C GLY A 433 -0.62 -2.04 0.03
N SER A 434 -1.53 -1.37 0.73
CA SER A 434 -1.49 -1.11 2.16
C SER A 434 -2.89 -0.90 2.71
N GLY A 435 -3.01 -0.65 4.00
CA GLY A 435 -4.29 -0.41 4.65
C GLY A 435 -5.16 -1.67 4.70
N TYR A 436 -6.41 -1.46 4.38
CA TYR A 436 -7.40 -2.50 4.12
C TYR A 436 -8.02 -2.20 2.77
N LEU A 437 -7.76 -3.03 1.77
CA LEU A 437 -8.27 -2.91 0.40
C LEU A 437 -7.75 -1.69 -0.41
N CYS A 438 -6.63 -1.08 0.01
CA CYS A 438 -6.24 0.23 -0.49
C CYS A 438 -4.83 0.25 -1.08
N GLN A 439 -4.60 1.26 -1.94
CA GLN A 439 -3.30 1.59 -2.48
C GLN A 439 -3.21 3.10 -2.68
N MET A 440 -2.13 3.70 -2.15
CA MET A 440 -1.92 5.13 -2.21
C MET A 440 -1.34 5.56 -3.56
N GLU A 441 -1.30 6.86 -3.80
CA GLU A 441 -0.59 7.46 -4.93
C GLU A 441 0.84 6.91 -5.01
N PRO A 442 1.35 6.55 -6.22
CA PRO A 442 2.70 5.99 -6.37
C PRO A 442 3.80 7.06 -6.39
N VAL A 443 3.72 8.01 -5.48
CA VAL A 443 4.66 9.11 -5.28
C VAL A 443 5.13 9.11 -3.83
N ALA A 444 6.43 9.26 -3.62
CA ALA A 444 6.96 9.49 -2.28
C ALA A 444 6.89 10.99 -1.97
N HIS A 445 5.94 11.36 -1.14
CA HIS A 445 5.70 12.73 -0.72
C HIS A 445 6.38 13.02 0.62
N PHE A 446 7.13 14.11 0.72
CA PHE A 446 7.82 14.58 1.92
C PHE A 446 7.46 16.04 2.18
N GLY A 447 6.83 16.32 3.29
CA GLY A 447 6.84 17.66 3.83
C GLY A 447 8.25 18.04 4.28
N LEU A 448 8.62 19.27 4.10
CA LEU A 448 9.94 19.79 4.46
C LEU A 448 9.86 20.79 5.62
N GLY A 449 8.68 21.36 5.89
CA GLY A 449 8.54 22.51 6.78
C GLY A 449 9.44 23.65 6.29
N ASP A 450 10.44 24.04 7.11
CA ASP A 450 11.43 25.07 6.77
C ASP A 450 12.78 24.48 6.27
N GLU A 451 12.86 23.15 6.08
CA GLU A 451 14.10 22.47 5.70
C GLU A 451 14.35 22.52 4.20
N THR A 452 15.61 22.51 3.80
CA THR A 452 16.03 22.42 2.40
C THR A 452 16.51 20.99 2.12
N PRO A 453 16.00 20.31 1.09
CA PRO A 453 16.47 18.98 0.76
C PRO A 453 17.88 19.04 0.14
N GLU A 454 18.81 18.27 0.72
CA GLU A 454 20.20 18.20 0.26
C GLU A 454 20.40 17.09 -0.76
N ARG A 455 19.73 15.94 -0.53
CA ARG A 455 19.87 14.76 -1.39
C ARG A 455 18.59 13.92 -1.40
N VAL A 456 18.29 13.37 -2.56
CA VAL A 456 17.33 12.28 -2.74
C VAL A 456 18.05 11.04 -3.24
N THR A 457 17.81 9.90 -2.63
CA THR A 457 18.26 8.60 -3.12
C THR A 457 17.04 7.71 -3.32
N VAL A 458 16.89 7.15 -4.53
CA VAL A 458 15.89 6.13 -4.85
C VAL A 458 16.58 4.78 -4.95
N ARG A 459 16.04 3.77 -4.25
CA ARG A 459 16.45 2.38 -4.38
C ARG A 459 15.27 1.56 -4.89
N TRP A 460 15.43 0.95 -6.05
CA TRP A 460 14.43 0.07 -6.67
C TRP A 460 14.45 -1.33 -6.06
N PRO A 461 13.36 -2.13 -6.25
CA PRO A 461 13.28 -3.52 -5.75
C PRO A 461 14.38 -4.46 -6.25
N ASP A 462 15.05 -4.13 -7.37
CA ASP A 462 16.21 -4.88 -7.89
C ASP A 462 17.54 -4.53 -7.19
N GLY A 463 17.51 -3.54 -6.29
CA GLY A 463 18.67 -3.05 -5.54
C GLY A 463 19.48 -1.96 -6.25
N ARG A 464 19.11 -1.54 -7.46
CA ARG A 464 19.75 -0.39 -8.11
C ARG A 464 19.36 0.91 -7.42
N GLU A 465 20.25 1.88 -7.51
CA GLU A 465 20.06 3.19 -6.90
C GLU A 465 20.33 4.33 -7.90
N ALA A 466 19.64 5.43 -7.71
CA ALA A 466 19.93 6.71 -8.33
C ALA A 466 19.84 7.82 -7.28
N THR A 467 20.65 8.84 -7.46
CA THR A 467 20.74 9.96 -6.51
C THR A 467 20.59 11.29 -7.25
N MET A 468 19.87 12.22 -6.63
CA MET A 468 19.74 13.62 -7.05
C MET A 468 20.28 14.52 -5.94
N GLU A 469 21.24 15.37 -6.25
CA GLU A 469 21.81 16.35 -5.32
C GLU A 469 21.02 17.66 -5.40
N SER A 470 20.73 18.26 -4.24
CA SER A 470 20.07 19.55 -4.08
C SER A 470 18.79 19.68 -4.92
N PRO A 471 17.82 18.77 -4.78
CA PRO A 471 16.56 18.89 -5.51
C PRO A 471 15.81 20.16 -5.13
N ALA A 472 15.07 20.73 -6.08
CA ALA A 472 14.23 21.88 -5.79
C ALA A 472 13.05 21.49 -4.90
N ALA A 473 12.81 22.25 -3.83
CA ALA A 473 11.57 22.13 -3.05
C ALA A 473 10.35 22.61 -3.86
N ARG A 474 9.14 22.28 -3.42
CA ARG A 474 7.86 22.57 -4.06
C ARG A 474 7.80 22.09 -5.52
N THR A 475 8.37 20.89 -5.73
CA THR A 475 8.51 20.29 -7.07
C THR A 475 8.33 18.78 -7.00
N GLU A 476 7.64 18.22 -7.98
CA GLU A 476 7.65 16.78 -8.24
C GLU A 476 8.79 16.44 -9.19
N HIS A 477 9.61 15.48 -8.80
CA HIS A 477 10.77 15.00 -9.54
C HIS A 477 10.55 13.58 -10.05
N ASP A 478 10.61 13.41 -11.37
CA ASP A 478 10.66 12.09 -11.98
C ASP A 478 12.07 11.51 -11.88
N LEU A 479 12.20 10.33 -11.29
CA LEU A 479 13.45 9.57 -11.27
C LEU A 479 13.26 8.24 -12.02
N PRO A 480 13.71 8.18 -13.29
CA PRO A 480 13.63 6.95 -14.06
C PRO A 480 14.64 5.91 -13.56
N HIS A 481 14.24 4.65 -13.67
CA HIS A 481 15.13 3.52 -13.38
C HIS A 481 16.46 3.64 -14.17
N PRO A 482 17.64 3.32 -13.57
CA PRO A 482 18.93 3.45 -14.25
C PRO A 482 19.06 2.69 -15.56
N MET A 483 18.23 1.68 -15.79
CA MET A 483 18.15 0.90 -17.04
C MET A 483 17.09 1.41 -18.02
N ALA A 484 16.31 2.43 -17.66
CA ALA A 484 15.34 3.00 -18.58
C ALA A 484 16.03 3.54 -19.84
N PRO A 485 15.43 3.39 -21.04
CA PRO A 485 15.97 3.97 -22.27
C PRO A 485 16.16 5.48 -22.11
N ARG A 486 17.35 5.97 -22.41
CA ARG A 486 17.61 7.43 -22.49
C ARG A 486 17.26 7.87 -23.92
N PHE A 487 16.14 8.56 -24.05
CA PHE A 487 15.74 9.18 -25.32
C PHE A 487 16.33 10.58 -25.44
#